data_20f8ad8e0e81c0a5e5c23f452a3f6833
#
_entry.id   20f8ad8e0e81c0a5e5c23f452a3f6833
#
_cell.length_a   1.000
_cell.length_b   1.000
_cell.length_c   1.000
_cell.angle_alpha   90.00
_cell.angle_beta   90.00
_cell.angle_gamma   90.00
#
_symmetry.space_group_name_H-M   'P 1'
#
loop_
_entity.id
_entity.type
_entity.pdbx_description
1 polymer ?
#
loop_
_entity_poly.entity_id
_entity_poly.type
_entity_poly.pdbx_seq_one_letter_code
_entity_poly.pdbx_strand_id
1 'polypeptide(L)'
;MKTLLKNANLWMPDHSFSLGADVLICDGIIADISKDINADADKIIDLDGNYLIPGFVDVHTHGRVGYDFNTASKEQMMVMKRSYIENGVTSVFPTLASDTLDGWKKSLKNISDCDFDGIHLEGRYLSEKRRGAHAPHLLAPPDFDEVEDAISAVDAPIHISIAPELSGGYEFIKRAVDKGMTVGIAHTSATVDEARKALSLGAKSFTHLFNGMNPMHHREGGAVCAALTSNAYCELIVDGLHICPDMVALAYFCVGKDKFVLVTDSMAGAGCPDGKYSIAGQGVQVIDGRALTPDGALAGSTLDMLTAMKNLMKFTGATLGDAVACATKNPAEMVGIYNKVGSVEVGKVANMVVLDKELCIKSVICTGEVI
;
A
#
# COMPACT_ATOMS: atom_id res chain seq x y z
N MET A 1 28.85 6.85 -3.62
CA MET A 1 28.56 7.36 -4.98
C MET A 1 27.69 8.61 -4.87
N LYS A 2 28.07 9.68 -5.61
CA LYS A 2 27.29 10.93 -5.64
C LYS A 2 26.57 11.07 -6.98
N THR A 3 25.26 11.28 -6.95
CA THR A 3 24.44 11.55 -8.14
C THR A 3 23.75 12.91 -7.98
N LEU A 4 23.85 13.75 -9.00
CA LEU A 4 23.18 15.04 -9.06
C LEU A 4 22.06 14.98 -10.11
N LEU A 5 20.82 15.12 -9.69
CA LEU A 5 19.65 15.31 -10.54
C LEU A 5 19.43 16.81 -10.73
N LYS A 6 19.31 17.28 -11.96
CA LYS A 6 19.15 18.71 -12.30
C LYS A 6 17.81 19.00 -12.95
N ASN A 7 17.34 20.23 -12.82
CA ASN A 7 16.18 20.77 -13.51
C ASN A 7 14.88 19.96 -13.28
N ALA A 8 14.66 19.47 -12.07
CA ALA A 8 13.43 18.77 -11.71
C ALA A 8 12.25 19.72 -11.55
N ASN A 9 11.06 19.27 -11.92
CA ASN A 9 9.80 19.77 -11.39
C ASN A 9 9.47 18.92 -10.16
N LEU A 10 9.98 19.35 -9.00
CA LEU A 10 10.02 18.56 -7.77
C LEU A 10 8.71 18.66 -6.99
N TRP A 11 8.10 17.53 -6.67
CA TRP A 11 6.96 17.46 -5.76
C TRP A 11 7.38 17.80 -4.31
N MET A 12 6.56 18.63 -3.67
CA MET A 12 6.76 19.13 -2.30
C MET A 12 5.70 18.56 -1.34
N PRO A 13 6.02 18.38 -0.04
CA PRO A 13 5.09 17.80 0.94
C PRO A 13 3.78 18.58 1.17
N ASP A 14 3.69 19.83 0.72
CA ASP A 14 2.46 20.64 0.69
C ASP A 14 1.62 20.41 -0.57
N HIS A 15 1.98 19.40 -1.37
CA HIS A 15 1.37 18.98 -2.63
C HIS A 15 1.60 19.94 -3.82
N SER A 16 2.44 20.94 -3.65
CA SER A 16 2.89 21.82 -4.74
C SER A 16 4.08 21.22 -5.53
N PHE A 17 4.51 21.93 -6.57
CA PHE A 17 5.71 21.59 -7.33
C PHE A 17 6.69 22.77 -7.34
N SER A 18 7.96 22.48 -7.06
CA SER A 18 9.07 23.43 -7.17
C SER A 18 9.77 23.25 -8.52
N LEU A 19 9.75 24.29 -9.36
CA LEU A 19 10.35 24.26 -10.70
C LEU A 19 11.85 24.47 -10.67
N GLY A 20 12.59 23.69 -11.45
CA GLY A 20 14.04 23.82 -11.62
C GLY A 20 14.81 23.48 -10.34
N ALA A 21 14.35 22.54 -9.56
CA ALA A 21 15.05 22.04 -8.41
C ALA A 21 16.15 21.06 -8.81
N ASP A 22 17.30 21.17 -8.14
CA ASP A 22 18.35 20.14 -8.19
C ASP A 22 18.30 19.30 -6.91
N VAL A 23 18.63 18.01 -7.02
CA VAL A 23 18.70 17.07 -5.90
C VAL A 23 20.03 16.35 -5.92
N LEU A 24 20.81 16.52 -4.86
CA LEU A 24 22.07 15.81 -4.66
C LEU A 24 21.82 14.55 -3.80
N ILE A 25 22.26 13.42 -4.33
CA ILE A 25 22.20 12.13 -3.65
C ILE A 25 23.62 11.70 -3.29
N CYS A 26 23.83 11.32 -2.03
CA CYS A 26 25.11 10.77 -1.55
C CYS A 26 24.83 9.42 -0.89
N ASP A 27 25.43 8.35 -1.41
CA ASP A 27 25.34 6.99 -0.85
C ASP A 27 23.90 6.56 -0.53
N GLY A 28 22.98 6.81 -1.47
CA GLY A 28 21.57 6.41 -1.35
C GLY A 28 20.69 7.34 -0.54
N ILE A 29 21.24 8.43 0.02
CA ILE A 29 20.51 9.40 0.86
C ILE A 29 20.46 10.76 0.13
N ILE A 30 19.34 11.45 0.25
CA ILE A 30 19.17 12.82 -0.26
C ILE A 30 19.99 13.76 0.61
N ALA A 31 21.05 14.34 0.02
CA ALA A 31 22.02 15.17 0.75
C ALA A 31 21.69 16.67 0.66
N ASP A 32 21.18 17.15 -0.48
CA ASP A 32 20.80 18.55 -0.67
C ASP A 32 19.68 18.68 -1.70
N ILE A 33 18.85 19.69 -1.52
CA ILE A 33 17.79 20.10 -2.46
C ILE A 33 17.83 21.64 -2.55
N SER A 34 18.25 22.15 -3.68
CA SER A 34 18.25 23.59 -3.93
C SER A 34 18.23 23.87 -5.43
N LYS A 35 18.33 25.13 -5.85
CA LYS A 35 18.56 25.49 -7.23
C LYS A 35 20.04 25.66 -7.47
N ASP A 36 20.51 25.28 -8.66
CA ASP A 36 21.89 25.49 -9.11
C ASP A 36 22.94 24.85 -8.19
N ILE A 37 22.71 23.61 -7.76
CA ILE A 37 23.71 22.87 -6.98
C ILE A 37 25.01 22.76 -7.77
N ASN A 38 26.08 23.34 -7.23
CA ASN A 38 27.43 23.20 -7.74
C ASN A 38 28.22 22.23 -6.87
N ALA A 39 28.06 20.94 -7.13
CA ALA A 39 28.75 19.88 -6.41
C ALA A 39 29.49 18.98 -7.40
N ASP A 40 30.66 18.50 -6.98
CA ASP A 40 31.36 17.43 -7.71
C ASP A 40 30.58 16.12 -7.50
N ALA A 41 30.07 15.56 -8.59
CA ALA A 41 29.24 14.36 -8.60
C ALA A 41 29.75 13.34 -9.61
N ASP A 42 29.69 12.04 -9.23
CA ASP A 42 30.10 10.94 -10.09
C ASP A 42 29.18 10.81 -11.32
N LYS A 43 27.89 11.20 -11.17
CA LYS A 43 26.89 11.17 -12.21
C LYS A 43 26.00 12.41 -12.13
N ILE A 44 25.80 13.06 -13.29
CA ILE A 44 24.88 14.20 -13.42
C ILE A 44 23.80 13.81 -14.42
N ILE A 45 22.54 14.00 -14.06
CA ILE A 45 21.37 13.68 -14.87
C ILE A 45 20.49 14.91 -14.95
N ASP A 46 20.31 15.46 -16.14
CA ASP A 46 19.34 16.53 -16.39
C ASP A 46 17.95 15.91 -16.58
N LEU A 47 17.00 16.32 -15.78
CA LEU A 47 15.63 15.83 -15.82
C LEU A 47 14.75 16.63 -16.80
N ASP A 48 15.29 17.69 -17.43
CA ASP A 48 14.62 18.47 -18.48
C ASP A 48 13.19 18.94 -18.08
N GLY A 49 13.02 19.36 -16.83
CA GLY A 49 11.73 19.81 -16.30
C GLY A 49 10.67 18.71 -16.13
N ASN A 50 11.06 17.44 -16.21
CA ASN A 50 10.19 16.33 -15.86
C ASN A 50 9.84 16.35 -14.38
N TYR A 51 8.73 15.72 -14.01
CA TYR A 51 8.31 15.61 -12.63
C TYR A 51 9.23 14.66 -11.87
N LEU A 52 9.71 15.09 -10.72
CA LEU A 52 10.40 14.26 -9.75
C LEU A 52 9.51 14.10 -8.51
N ILE A 53 9.00 12.91 -8.30
CA ILE A 53 8.11 12.59 -7.19
C ILE A 53 8.75 11.54 -6.28
N PRO A 54 8.32 11.40 -5.01
CA PRO A 54 8.75 10.27 -4.18
C PRO A 54 8.38 8.96 -4.86
N GLY A 55 9.14 7.91 -4.60
CA GLY A 55 8.75 6.57 -5.01
C GLY A 55 7.44 6.14 -4.36
N PHE A 56 6.62 5.41 -5.09
CA PHE A 56 5.34 4.92 -4.57
C PHE A 56 5.54 3.99 -3.38
N VAL A 57 4.59 4.04 -2.46
CA VAL A 57 4.52 3.20 -1.25
C VAL A 57 3.25 2.36 -1.34
N ASP A 58 3.38 1.05 -1.56
CA ASP A 58 2.25 0.13 -1.62
C ASP A 58 2.21 -0.71 -0.33
N VAL A 59 1.23 -0.42 0.51
CA VAL A 59 1.09 -1.04 1.84
C VAL A 59 0.15 -2.24 1.84
N HIS A 60 -0.43 -2.59 0.66
CA HIS A 60 -1.33 -3.70 0.51
C HIS A 60 -1.17 -4.36 -0.87
N THR A 61 -0.44 -5.47 -0.92
CA THR A 61 -0.21 -6.22 -2.15
C THR A 61 0.15 -7.67 -1.87
N HIS A 62 -0.55 -8.64 -2.51
CA HIS A 62 -0.39 -10.08 -2.30
C HIS A 62 0.64 -10.70 -3.23
N GLY A 63 0.95 -10.06 -4.34
CA GLY A 63 1.90 -10.63 -5.28
C GLY A 63 1.93 -9.95 -6.64
N ARG A 64 2.80 -10.46 -7.52
CA ARG A 64 3.02 -9.91 -8.86
C ARG A 64 3.82 -10.89 -9.71
N VAL A 65 3.78 -10.75 -11.04
CA VAL A 65 4.60 -11.47 -12.03
C VAL A 65 4.60 -12.98 -11.84
N GLY A 66 3.43 -13.54 -11.54
CA GLY A 66 3.22 -14.98 -11.39
C GLY A 66 3.46 -15.53 -9.98
N TYR A 67 3.85 -14.70 -9.01
CA TYR A 67 4.18 -15.12 -7.65
C TYR A 67 3.29 -14.47 -6.60
N ASP A 68 3.13 -15.16 -5.46
CA ASP A 68 2.29 -14.78 -4.33
C ASP A 68 3.12 -14.84 -3.04
N PHE A 69 3.03 -13.81 -2.19
CA PHE A 69 3.85 -13.70 -0.98
C PHE A 69 3.59 -14.81 0.05
N ASN A 70 2.39 -15.39 0.10
CA ASN A 70 2.12 -16.54 0.97
C ASN A 70 2.92 -17.79 0.59
N THR A 71 3.32 -17.93 -0.68
CA THR A 71 3.91 -19.19 -1.19
C THR A 71 5.30 -19.02 -1.80
N ALA A 72 5.72 -17.79 -2.08
CA ALA A 72 6.95 -17.49 -2.80
C ALA A 72 8.21 -17.92 -2.03
N SER A 73 9.21 -18.41 -2.76
CA SER A 73 10.58 -18.51 -2.26
C SER A 73 11.23 -17.13 -2.18
N LYS A 74 12.38 -17.06 -1.50
CA LYS A 74 13.18 -15.83 -1.43
C LYS A 74 13.54 -15.29 -2.82
N GLU A 75 13.97 -16.15 -3.73
CA GLU A 75 14.32 -15.77 -5.11
C GLU A 75 13.11 -15.19 -5.85
N GLN A 76 11.93 -15.80 -5.70
CA GLN A 76 10.68 -15.34 -6.28
C GLN A 76 10.25 -13.98 -5.68
N MET A 77 10.42 -13.78 -4.37
CA MET A 77 10.19 -12.49 -3.72
C MET A 77 11.11 -11.40 -4.25
N MET A 78 12.37 -11.70 -4.53
CA MET A 78 13.29 -10.74 -5.15
C MET A 78 12.90 -10.39 -6.59
N VAL A 79 12.35 -11.34 -7.36
CA VAL A 79 11.78 -11.06 -8.70
C VAL A 79 10.58 -10.12 -8.58
N MET A 80 9.67 -10.36 -7.62
CA MET A 80 8.55 -9.45 -7.35
C MET A 80 9.05 -8.06 -6.93
N LYS A 81 9.98 -7.98 -5.97
CA LYS A 81 10.55 -6.70 -5.50
C LYS A 81 11.11 -5.88 -6.65
N ARG A 82 11.89 -6.51 -7.54
CA ARG A 82 12.40 -5.84 -8.74
C ARG A 82 11.28 -5.33 -9.65
N SER A 83 10.27 -6.15 -9.90
CA SER A 83 9.12 -5.74 -10.72
C SER A 83 8.33 -4.58 -10.11
N TYR A 84 8.17 -4.51 -8.77
CA TYR A 84 7.58 -3.35 -8.10
C TYR A 84 8.42 -2.09 -8.35
N ILE A 85 9.73 -2.16 -8.14
CA ILE A 85 10.65 -1.03 -8.33
C ILE A 85 10.59 -0.54 -9.79
N GLU A 86 10.67 -1.42 -10.77
CA GLU A 86 10.58 -1.08 -12.21
C GLU A 86 9.26 -0.37 -12.57
N ASN A 87 8.20 -0.55 -11.76
CA ASN A 87 6.91 0.14 -11.88
C ASN A 87 6.74 1.32 -10.89
N GLY A 88 7.84 1.81 -10.31
CA GLY A 88 7.86 2.99 -9.45
C GLY A 88 7.52 2.76 -7.99
N VAL A 89 7.13 1.54 -7.60
CA VAL A 89 6.86 1.20 -6.19
C VAL A 89 8.19 0.84 -5.53
N THR A 90 8.75 1.78 -4.82
CA THR A 90 10.07 1.63 -4.16
C THR A 90 9.97 1.17 -2.72
N SER A 91 8.78 1.26 -2.12
CA SER A 91 8.49 0.76 -0.77
C SER A 91 7.27 -0.16 -0.82
N VAL A 92 7.47 -1.41 -0.42
CA VAL A 92 6.47 -2.48 -0.52
C VAL A 92 6.25 -3.13 0.84
N PHE A 93 4.99 -3.30 1.20
CA PHE A 93 4.55 -4.15 2.31
C PHE A 93 3.97 -5.45 1.76
N PRO A 94 4.77 -6.52 1.63
CA PRO A 94 4.23 -7.83 1.29
C PRO A 94 3.04 -8.18 2.18
N THR A 95 1.90 -8.50 1.54
CA THR A 95 0.68 -8.84 2.26
C THR A 95 0.51 -10.35 2.32
N LEU A 96 0.45 -10.88 3.53
CA LEU A 96 0.09 -12.26 3.78
C LEU A 96 -1.40 -12.36 4.07
N ALA A 97 -2.13 -13.01 3.16
CA ALA A 97 -3.52 -13.37 3.38
C ALA A 97 -3.66 -14.46 4.45
N SER A 98 -4.90 -14.80 4.84
CA SER A 98 -5.17 -15.88 5.80
C SER A 98 -4.46 -17.18 5.43
N ASP A 99 -3.71 -17.71 6.38
CA ASP A 99 -2.96 -18.98 6.27
C ASP A 99 -2.94 -19.68 7.64
N THR A 100 -2.35 -20.86 7.71
CA THR A 100 -1.98 -21.48 8.97
C THR A 100 -0.87 -20.67 9.66
N LEU A 101 -0.74 -20.81 10.98
CA LEU A 101 0.32 -20.11 11.71
C LEU A 101 1.72 -20.53 11.21
N ASP A 102 1.93 -21.80 10.90
CA ASP A 102 3.18 -22.31 10.34
C ASP A 102 3.43 -21.77 8.92
N GLY A 103 2.37 -21.60 8.12
CA GLY A 103 2.42 -20.95 6.81
C GLY A 103 2.90 -19.50 6.93
N TRP A 104 2.30 -18.72 7.83
CA TRP A 104 2.74 -17.35 8.10
C TRP A 104 4.19 -17.28 8.56
N LYS A 105 4.60 -18.10 9.55
CA LYS A 105 6.00 -18.14 10.03
C LYS A 105 6.99 -18.41 8.91
N LYS A 106 6.67 -19.35 8.01
CA LYS A 106 7.51 -19.67 6.86
C LYS A 106 7.63 -18.48 5.90
N SER A 107 6.52 -17.85 5.55
CA SER A 107 6.49 -16.70 4.62
C SER A 107 7.15 -15.47 5.24
N LEU A 108 6.90 -15.18 6.51
CA LEU A 108 7.54 -14.11 7.27
C LEU A 108 9.05 -14.24 7.30
N LYS A 109 9.58 -15.45 7.49
CA LYS A 109 11.03 -15.71 7.41
C LYS A 109 11.59 -15.36 6.04
N ASN A 110 10.92 -15.79 4.95
CA ASN A 110 11.38 -15.49 3.60
C ASN A 110 11.31 -13.98 3.30
N ILE A 111 10.28 -13.28 3.78
CA ILE A 111 10.12 -11.82 3.63
C ILE A 111 11.24 -11.09 4.37
N SER A 112 11.52 -11.46 5.63
CA SER A 112 12.57 -10.83 6.45
C SER A 112 13.96 -10.94 5.81
N ASP A 113 14.20 -12.00 5.05
CA ASP A 113 15.46 -12.20 4.32
C ASP A 113 15.57 -11.35 3.03
N CYS A 114 14.52 -10.60 2.65
CA CYS A 114 14.45 -9.85 1.38
C CYS A 114 14.46 -8.33 1.55
N ASP A 115 14.59 -7.83 2.79
CA ASP A 115 14.68 -6.39 3.11
C ASP A 115 13.54 -5.57 2.47
N PHE A 116 12.30 -5.93 2.78
CA PHE A 116 11.12 -5.12 2.48
C PHE A 116 10.91 -4.04 3.57
N ASP A 117 10.20 -2.95 3.23
CA ASP A 117 10.03 -1.79 4.12
C ASP A 117 9.08 -2.03 5.29
N GLY A 118 8.30 -3.09 5.23
CA GLY A 118 7.36 -3.53 6.25
C GLY A 118 6.61 -4.77 5.80
N ILE A 119 5.62 -5.19 6.57
CA ILE A 119 4.80 -6.38 6.29
C ILE A 119 3.35 -6.05 6.60
N HIS A 120 2.44 -6.50 5.75
CA HIS A 120 1.01 -6.47 6.02
C HIS A 120 0.49 -7.88 6.30
N LEU A 121 -0.21 -8.06 7.41
CA LEU A 121 -0.91 -9.30 7.75
C LEU A 121 -2.40 -9.07 7.53
N GLU A 122 -2.93 -9.59 6.44
CA GLU A 122 -4.35 -9.53 6.12
C GLU A 122 -4.98 -10.89 6.32
N GLY A 123 -5.49 -11.11 7.50
CA GLY A 123 -6.21 -12.35 7.65
C GLY A 123 -6.17 -12.97 9.01
N ARG A 124 -6.64 -14.22 9.04
CA ARG A 124 -7.08 -15.05 10.13
C ARG A 124 -8.22 -14.41 10.94
N TYR A 125 -8.10 -13.16 11.39
CA TYR A 125 -9.02 -12.49 12.33
C TYR A 125 -10.08 -11.64 11.61
N LEU A 126 -10.71 -12.23 10.59
CA LEU A 126 -11.69 -11.60 9.70
C LEU A 126 -13.09 -12.15 9.93
N SER A 127 -14.12 -11.35 9.64
CA SER A 127 -15.52 -11.79 9.71
C SER A 127 -15.82 -12.83 8.64
N GLU A 128 -16.27 -14.02 9.02
CA GLU A 128 -16.62 -15.08 8.06
C GLU A 128 -17.66 -14.60 7.03
N LYS A 129 -18.61 -13.74 7.48
CA LYS A 129 -19.64 -13.17 6.61
C LYS A 129 -19.07 -12.21 5.56
N ARG A 130 -17.90 -11.65 5.77
CA ARG A 130 -17.23 -10.65 4.93
C ARG A 130 -15.83 -11.06 4.49
N ARG A 131 -15.54 -12.37 4.55
CA ARG A 131 -14.22 -12.94 4.29
C ARG A 131 -13.66 -12.72 2.88
N GLY A 132 -14.50 -12.33 1.91
CA GLY A 132 -14.04 -12.21 0.52
C GLY A 132 -13.44 -13.53 0.01
N ALA A 133 -12.25 -13.47 -0.56
CA ALA A 133 -11.52 -14.62 -1.09
C ALA A 133 -10.80 -15.47 -0.02
N HIS A 134 -10.81 -15.07 1.28
CA HIS A 134 -10.16 -15.87 2.31
C HIS A 134 -10.88 -17.21 2.55
N ALA A 135 -10.11 -18.29 2.67
CA ALA A 135 -10.66 -19.62 2.91
C ALA A 135 -11.24 -19.72 4.33
N PRO A 136 -12.50 -20.17 4.51
CA PRO A 136 -13.16 -20.18 5.83
C PRO A 136 -12.39 -20.93 6.91
N HIS A 137 -11.75 -22.05 6.55
CA HIS A 137 -11.01 -22.90 7.48
C HIS A 137 -9.68 -22.30 7.95
N LEU A 138 -9.23 -21.20 7.35
CA LEU A 138 -8.04 -20.45 7.74
C LEU A 138 -8.37 -19.25 8.65
N LEU A 139 -9.65 -18.91 8.80
CA LEU A 139 -10.08 -17.88 9.73
C LEU A 139 -9.99 -18.37 11.17
N ALA A 140 -9.68 -17.47 12.09
CA ALA A 140 -9.55 -17.76 13.52
C ALA A 140 -10.13 -16.62 14.37
N PRO A 141 -10.52 -16.88 15.61
CA PRO A 141 -10.76 -15.82 16.58
C PRO A 141 -9.49 -14.97 16.79
N PRO A 142 -9.61 -13.67 17.08
CA PRO A 142 -8.48 -12.83 17.41
C PRO A 142 -7.65 -13.37 18.56
N ASP A 143 -6.41 -13.72 18.28
CA ASP A 143 -5.41 -14.18 19.26
C ASP A 143 -4.09 -13.45 19.00
N PHE A 144 -3.73 -12.53 19.89
CA PHE A 144 -2.53 -11.74 19.72
C PHE A 144 -1.25 -12.52 20.07
N ASP A 145 -1.33 -13.57 20.91
CA ASP A 145 -0.17 -14.40 21.24
C ASP A 145 0.31 -15.18 20.00
N GLU A 146 -0.62 -15.62 19.13
CA GLU A 146 -0.29 -16.22 17.84
C GLU A 146 0.51 -15.23 16.93
N VAL A 147 0.11 -13.95 16.93
CA VAL A 147 0.81 -12.92 16.14
C VAL A 147 2.20 -12.65 16.71
N GLU A 148 2.31 -12.47 18.04
CA GLU A 148 3.62 -12.26 18.67
C GLU A 148 4.59 -13.42 18.38
N ASP A 149 4.10 -14.65 18.43
CA ASP A 149 4.90 -15.84 18.09
C ASP A 149 5.30 -15.86 16.60
N ALA A 150 4.35 -15.55 15.71
CA ALA A 150 4.62 -15.54 14.27
C ALA A 150 5.67 -14.50 13.86
N ILE A 151 5.60 -13.29 14.43
CA ILE A 151 6.49 -12.17 14.08
C ILE A 151 7.75 -12.09 14.95
N SER A 152 7.99 -13.04 15.84
CA SER A 152 9.07 -12.99 16.85
C SER A 152 10.46 -12.77 16.27
N ALA A 153 10.70 -13.14 14.99
CA ALA A 153 11.95 -12.93 14.26
C ALA A 153 11.87 -11.80 13.21
N VAL A 154 10.80 -11.01 13.21
CA VAL A 154 10.58 -9.93 12.24
C VAL A 154 11.03 -8.60 12.86
N ASP A 155 11.99 -7.94 12.21
CA ASP A 155 12.45 -6.58 12.57
C ASP A 155 12.02 -5.59 11.47
N ALA A 156 10.72 -5.43 11.30
CA ALA A 156 10.13 -4.52 10.33
C ALA A 156 8.78 -3.99 10.83
N PRO A 157 8.34 -2.80 10.38
CA PRO A 157 6.99 -2.30 10.65
C PRO A 157 5.92 -3.30 10.24
N ILE A 158 4.93 -3.52 11.11
CA ILE A 158 3.80 -4.41 10.86
C ILE A 158 2.52 -3.58 10.71
N HIS A 159 1.83 -3.79 9.60
CA HIS A 159 0.45 -3.43 9.40
C HIS A 159 -0.40 -4.70 9.56
N ILE A 160 -1.50 -4.65 10.33
CA ILE A 160 -2.36 -5.82 10.54
C ILE A 160 -3.82 -5.45 10.40
N SER A 161 -4.55 -6.25 9.63
CA SER A 161 -5.98 -6.08 9.36
C SER A 161 -6.82 -6.99 10.23
N ILE A 162 -7.91 -6.45 10.81
CA ILE A 162 -8.82 -7.19 11.72
C ILE A 162 -10.27 -6.74 11.59
N ALA A 163 -11.22 -7.65 11.79
CA ALA A 163 -12.62 -7.38 12.03
C ALA A 163 -12.86 -7.12 13.54
N PRO A 164 -13.11 -5.87 13.95
CA PRO A 164 -13.11 -5.48 15.36
C PRO A 164 -14.28 -6.04 16.17
N GLU A 165 -15.38 -6.41 15.50
CA GLU A 165 -16.58 -6.98 16.13
C GLU A 165 -16.39 -8.43 16.61
N LEU A 166 -15.33 -9.10 16.21
CA LEU A 166 -15.03 -10.45 16.66
C LEU A 166 -14.73 -10.48 18.17
N SER A 167 -15.11 -11.59 18.82
CA SER A 167 -14.82 -11.78 20.24
C SER A 167 -13.31 -11.71 20.49
N GLY A 168 -12.87 -10.84 21.39
CA GLY A 168 -11.45 -10.56 21.64
C GLY A 168 -10.85 -9.48 20.73
N GLY A 169 -11.58 -8.97 19.69
CA GLY A 169 -11.05 -8.01 18.70
C GLY A 169 -10.54 -6.72 19.33
N TYR A 170 -11.22 -6.16 20.28
CA TYR A 170 -10.79 -4.90 20.94
C TYR A 170 -9.52 -5.07 21.77
N GLU A 171 -9.39 -6.17 22.49
CA GLU A 171 -8.18 -6.48 23.25
C GLU A 171 -7.00 -6.72 22.31
N PHE A 172 -7.23 -7.44 21.22
CA PHE A 172 -6.24 -7.63 20.15
C PHE A 172 -5.76 -6.29 19.59
N ILE A 173 -6.67 -5.40 19.21
CA ILE A 173 -6.32 -4.06 18.68
C ILE A 173 -5.44 -3.31 19.67
N LYS A 174 -5.84 -3.28 20.95
CA LYS A 174 -5.06 -2.57 21.97
C LYS A 174 -3.65 -3.14 22.09
N ARG A 175 -3.50 -4.47 22.17
CA ARG A 175 -2.18 -5.12 22.26
C ARG A 175 -1.32 -4.86 21.01
N ALA A 176 -1.92 -4.92 19.82
CA ALA A 176 -1.21 -4.64 18.57
C ALA A 176 -0.70 -3.18 18.52
N VAL A 177 -1.53 -2.22 18.92
CA VAL A 177 -1.15 -0.80 19.02
C VAL A 177 -0.07 -0.58 20.08
N ASP A 178 -0.18 -1.20 21.26
CA ASP A 178 0.80 -1.11 22.34
C ASP A 178 2.18 -1.68 21.91
N LYS A 179 2.19 -2.61 20.96
CA LYS A 179 3.42 -3.16 20.31
C LYS A 179 3.95 -2.29 19.15
N GLY A 180 3.30 -1.17 18.85
CA GLY A 180 3.72 -0.27 17.78
C GLY A 180 3.26 -0.69 16.38
N MET A 181 2.35 -1.65 16.25
CA MET A 181 1.79 -2.04 14.96
C MET A 181 0.76 -1.02 14.48
N THR A 182 0.62 -0.89 13.17
CA THR A 182 -0.51 -0.20 12.56
C THR A 182 -1.68 -1.18 12.39
N VAL A 183 -2.86 -0.81 12.88
CA VAL A 183 -4.05 -1.67 12.80
C VAL A 183 -5.06 -1.09 11.82
N GLY A 184 -5.47 -1.90 10.83
CA GLY A 184 -6.53 -1.62 9.86
C GLY A 184 -7.81 -2.38 10.20
N ILE A 185 -8.97 -1.74 10.03
CA ILE A 185 -10.28 -2.38 10.11
C ILE A 185 -10.59 -2.96 8.73
N ALA A 186 -10.79 -4.29 8.67
CA ALA A 186 -10.93 -5.01 7.40
C ALA A 186 -11.95 -6.14 7.50
N HIS A 187 -12.50 -6.56 6.37
CA HIS A 187 -13.35 -7.74 6.23
C HIS A 187 -14.33 -7.89 7.39
N THR A 188 -15.13 -6.86 7.60
CA THR A 188 -15.89 -6.64 8.83
C THR A 188 -17.39 -6.48 8.59
N SER A 189 -18.19 -6.97 9.51
CA SER A 189 -19.61 -6.69 9.65
C SER A 189 -19.89 -5.64 10.74
N ALA A 190 -18.86 -4.96 11.26
CA ALA A 190 -18.96 -4.01 12.35
C ALA A 190 -20.00 -2.91 12.09
N THR A 191 -20.73 -2.57 13.14
CA THR A 191 -21.56 -1.38 13.20
C THR A 191 -20.70 -0.10 13.23
N VAL A 192 -21.30 1.06 13.07
CA VAL A 192 -20.62 2.37 13.21
C VAL A 192 -19.94 2.47 14.59
N ASP A 193 -20.64 2.07 15.65
CA ASP A 193 -20.14 2.21 17.01
C ASP A 193 -18.99 1.25 17.31
N GLU A 194 -19.05 0.02 16.80
CA GLU A 194 -17.94 -0.95 16.90
C GLU A 194 -16.70 -0.46 16.17
N ALA A 195 -16.85 0.03 14.96
CA ALA A 195 -15.74 0.60 14.20
C ALA A 195 -15.14 1.85 14.87
N ARG A 196 -15.97 2.77 15.38
CA ARG A 196 -15.51 3.94 16.14
C ARG A 196 -14.81 3.56 17.43
N LYS A 197 -15.28 2.50 18.12
CA LYS A 197 -14.61 1.97 19.29
C LYS A 197 -13.22 1.44 18.93
N ALA A 198 -13.08 0.70 17.82
CA ALA A 198 -11.77 0.24 17.35
C ALA A 198 -10.81 1.42 17.07
N LEU A 199 -11.29 2.48 16.43
CA LEU A 199 -10.51 3.71 16.22
C LEU A 199 -10.09 4.36 17.55
N SER A 200 -10.97 4.41 18.55
CA SER A 200 -10.66 4.95 19.89
C SER A 200 -9.61 4.13 20.64
N LEU A 201 -9.41 2.88 20.27
CA LEU A 201 -8.37 1.98 20.80
C LEU A 201 -7.05 2.04 20.02
N GLY A 202 -6.99 2.88 18.97
CA GLY A 202 -5.78 3.13 18.20
C GLY A 202 -5.74 2.47 16.81
N ALA A 203 -6.80 1.80 16.35
CA ALA A 203 -6.91 1.43 14.94
C ALA A 203 -6.79 2.67 14.08
N LYS A 204 -6.02 2.61 12.98
CA LYS A 204 -5.54 3.79 12.26
C LYS A 204 -6.09 3.90 10.85
N SER A 205 -6.51 2.77 10.26
CA SER A 205 -7.00 2.73 8.88
C SER A 205 -8.22 1.83 8.70
N PHE A 206 -8.85 1.99 7.52
CA PHE A 206 -9.79 1.03 6.95
C PHE A 206 -9.14 0.44 5.70
N THR A 207 -8.91 -0.86 5.72
CA THR A 207 -8.27 -1.61 4.63
C THR A 207 -9.23 -1.73 3.46
N HIS A 208 -8.78 -1.45 2.24
CA HIS A 208 -9.54 -1.50 0.96
C HIS A 208 -11.03 -1.15 1.13
N LEU A 209 -11.28 0.06 1.67
CA LEU A 209 -12.61 0.59 2.03
C LEU A 209 -13.69 0.18 1.00
N PHE A 210 -14.87 -0.22 1.47
CA PHE A 210 -16.02 -0.84 0.80
C PHE A 210 -15.89 -2.34 0.58
N ASN A 211 -14.69 -2.85 0.25
CA ASN A 211 -14.48 -4.27 -0.06
C ASN A 211 -14.47 -5.09 1.23
N GLY A 212 -15.13 -6.24 1.22
CA GLY A 212 -15.26 -7.04 2.44
C GLY A 212 -15.99 -6.34 3.60
N MET A 213 -16.85 -5.34 3.34
CA MET A 213 -17.60 -4.61 4.37
C MET A 213 -19.11 -4.67 4.11
N ASN A 214 -19.92 -4.41 5.16
CA ASN A 214 -21.36 -4.21 4.96
C ASN A 214 -21.60 -2.97 4.11
N PRO A 215 -22.54 -3.01 3.14
CA PRO A 215 -22.93 -1.84 2.39
C PRO A 215 -23.47 -0.74 3.33
N MET A 216 -23.15 0.52 3.03
CA MET A 216 -23.69 1.65 3.76
C MET A 216 -25.21 1.78 3.52
N HIS A 217 -25.97 1.79 4.61
CA HIS A 217 -27.43 1.98 4.57
C HIS A 217 -27.81 3.14 5.48
N HIS A 218 -28.85 3.90 5.11
CA HIS A 218 -29.23 5.13 5.82
C HIS A 218 -29.66 4.94 7.29
N ARG A 219 -29.97 3.72 7.72
CA ARG A 219 -30.25 3.36 9.11
C ARG A 219 -29.14 2.51 9.76
N GLU A 220 -28.24 1.95 8.98
CA GLU A 220 -27.16 1.06 9.42
C GLU A 220 -25.91 1.39 8.62
N GLY A 221 -25.17 2.42 9.04
CA GLY A 221 -24.04 2.95 8.28
C GLY A 221 -22.84 1.99 8.17
N GLY A 222 -22.68 1.09 9.14
CA GLY A 222 -21.58 0.12 9.18
C GLY A 222 -20.19 0.77 9.27
N ALA A 223 -19.16 -0.04 9.05
CA ALA A 223 -17.77 0.39 9.06
C ALA A 223 -17.49 1.47 8.00
N VAL A 224 -18.15 1.41 6.84
CA VAL A 224 -18.00 2.40 5.77
C VAL A 224 -18.41 3.80 6.24
N CYS A 225 -19.55 3.95 6.94
CA CYS A 225 -19.95 5.24 7.47
C CYS A 225 -18.97 5.75 8.53
N ALA A 226 -18.48 4.88 9.40
CA ALA A 226 -17.47 5.24 10.39
C ALA A 226 -16.17 5.74 9.71
N ALA A 227 -15.73 5.09 8.64
CA ALA A 227 -14.58 5.50 7.84
C ALA A 227 -14.77 6.91 7.24
N LEU A 228 -15.87 7.11 6.49
CA LEU A 228 -16.17 8.36 5.77
C LEU A 228 -16.42 9.56 6.70
N THR A 229 -16.70 9.32 7.99
CA THR A 229 -16.98 10.37 8.99
C THR A 229 -15.93 10.48 10.10
N SER A 230 -14.77 9.84 9.92
CA SER A 230 -13.64 9.89 10.85
C SER A 230 -12.43 10.60 10.25
N ASN A 231 -11.34 10.71 11.03
CA ASN A 231 -10.03 11.15 10.57
C ASN A 231 -9.06 9.97 10.37
N ALA A 232 -9.58 8.76 10.16
CA ALA A 232 -8.77 7.59 9.88
C ALA A 232 -8.26 7.59 8.43
N TYR A 233 -7.17 6.90 8.17
CA TYR A 233 -6.75 6.63 6.80
C TYR A 233 -7.71 5.65 6.14
N CYS A 234 -7.94 5.82 4.86
CA CYS A 234 -8.77 4.91 4.07
C CYS A 234 -7.98 4.41 2.87
N GLU A 235 -7.71 3.13 2.84
CA GLU A 235 -7.07 2.45 1.72
C GLU A 235 -8.12 2.16 0.64
N LEU A 236 -7.83 2.45 -0.62
CA LEU A 236 -8.76 2.21 -1.73
C LEU A 236 -8.06 1.62 -2.95
N ILE A 237 -8.69 0.64 -3.56
CA ILE A 237 -8.31 0.02 -4.84
C ILE A 237 -9.00 0.83 -5.94
N VAL A 238 -8.27 1.73 -6.59
CA VAL A 238 -8.84 2.68 -7.57
C VAL A 238 -8.62 2.17 -8.99
N ASP A 239 -9.15 0.98 -9.27
CA ASP A 239 -9.11 0.34 -10.60
C ASP A 239 -10.38 0.58 -11.44
N GLY A 240 -11.47 1.10 -10.82
CA GLY A 240 -12.77 1.26 -11.45
C GLY A 240 -13.58 -0.03 -11.58
N LEU A 241 -13.07 -1.15 -11.01
CA LEU A 241 -13.71 -2.47 -10.97
C LEU A 241 -14.18 -2.83 -9.56
N HIS A 242 -13.30 -2.71 -8.56
CA HIS A 242 -13.62 -2.91 -7.14
C HIS A 242 -14.55 -1.82 -6.63
N ILE A 243 -14.35 -0.60 -7.09
CA ILE A 243 -15.12 0.59 -6.69
C ILE A 243 -15.43 1.38 -7.96
N CYS A 244 -16.71 1.70 -8.19
CA CYS A 244 -17.07 2.54 -9.32
C CYS A 244 -16.58 3.99 -9.14
N PRO A 245 -16.32 4.74 -10.24
CA PRO A 245 -15.78 6.09 -10.19
C PRO A 245 -16.53 7.05 -9.26
N ASP A 246 -17.87 7.00 -9.23
CA ASP A 246 -18.67 7.87 -8.38
C ASP A 246 -18.45 7.61 -6.88
N MET A 247 -18.25 6.34 -6.50
CA MET A 247 -17.96 5.98 -5.11
C MET A 247 -16.53 6.32 -4.71
N VAL A 248 -15.58 6.26 -5.64
CA VAL A 248 -14.21 6.79 -5.42
C VAL A 248 -14.28 8.30 -5.17
N ALA A 249 -15.05 9.03 -5.98
CA ALA A 249 -15.23 10.48 -5.81
C ALA A 249 -15.90 10.82 -4.47
N LEU A 250 -16.95 10.08 -4.07
CA LEU A 250 -17.57 10.23 -2.77
C LEU A 250 -16.58 10.01 -1.62
N ALA A 251 -15.80 8.92 -1.68
CA ALA A 251 -14.80 8.61 -0.67
C ALA A 251 -13.74 9.72 -0.59
N TYR A 252 -13.22 10.17 -1.73
CA TYR A 252 -12.23 11.24 -1.78
C TYR A 252 -12.75 12.55 -1.19
N PHE A 253 -14.00 12.91 -1.49
CA PHE A 253 -14.65 14.08 -0.91
C PHE A 253 -14.82 13.99 0.60
N CYS A 254 -15.20 12.82 1.13
CA CYS A 254 -15.43 12.63 2.57
C CYS A 254 -14.14 12.49 3.37
N VAL A 255 -13.20 11.69 2.88
CA VAL A 255 -11.94 11.35 3.56
C VAL A 255 -10.92 12.50 3.45
N GLY A 256 -10.94 13.21 2.33
CA GLY A 256 -9.97 14.25 2.02
C GLY A 256 -8.61 13.70 1.58
N LYS A 257 -7.86 14.56 0.91
CA LYS A 257 -6.58 14.24 0.27
C LYS A 257 -5.48 13.74 1.20
N ASP A 258 -5.52 14.11 2.48
CA ASP A 258 -4.46 13.81 3.45
C ASP A 258 -4.66 12.45 4.16
N LYS A 259 -5.82 11.81 3.98
CA LYS A 259 -6.17 10.52 4.59
C LYS A 259 -6.56 9.45 3.58
N PHE A 260 -6.64 9.82 2.31
CA PHE A 260 -6.87 8.87 1.22
C PHE A 260 -5.56 8.16 0.87
N VAL A 261 -5.56 6.84 0.88
CA VAL A 261 -4.40 5.98 0.61
C VAL A 261 -4.70 5.11 -0.61
N LEU A 262 -3.86 5.21 -1.64
CA LEU A 262 -3.92 4.30 -2.76
C LEU A 262 -3.20 2.99 -2.39
N VAL A 263 -3.85 1.87 -2.65
CA VAL A 263 -3.28 0.53 -2.59
C VAL A 263 -3.57 -0.22 -3.88
N THR A 264 -2.74 -1.17 -4.24
CA THR A 264 -3.01 -2.00 -5.41
C THR A 264 -3.87 -3.20 -5.08
N ASP A 265 -3.71 -3.79 -3.92
CA ASP A 265 -4.24 -5.12 -3.61
C ASP A 265 -3.93 -6.10 -4.76
N SER A 266 -2.74 -5.94 -5.36
CA SER A 266 -2.36 -6.72 -6.53
C SER A 266 -2.08 -8.16 -6.14
N MET A 267 -2.36 -9.07 -7.09
CA MET A 267 -2.17 -10.51 -6.90
C MET A 267 -1.20 -11.07 -7.95
N ALA A 268 -0.92 -12.36 -7.91
CA ALA A 268 0.07 -13.02 -8.77
C ALA A 268 -0.09 -12.70 -10.27
N GLY A 269 -1.31 -12.42 -10.74
CA GLY A 269 -1.57 -12.06 -12.14
C GLY A 269 -1.17 -10.63 -12.53
N ALA A 270 -0.86 -9.76 -11.56
CA ALA A 270 -0.44 -8.39 -11.86
C ALA A 270 0.90 -8.39 -12.63
N GLY A 271 0.96 -7.60 -13.72
CA GLY A 271 2.12 -7.57 -14.61
C GLY A 271 2.25 -8.80 -15.52
N CYS A 272 1.22 -9.65 -15.58
CA CYS A 272 1.15 -10.83 -16.43
C CYS A 272 -0.02 -10.74 -17.44
N PRO A 273 0.00 -11.52 -18.54
CA PRO A 273 -1.16 -11.69 -19.41
C PRO A 273 -2.36 -12.30 -18.69
N ASP A 274 -3.56 -12.16 -19.24
CA ASP A 274 -4.73 -12.92 -18.79
C ASP A 274 -4.44 -14.42 -18.71
N GLY A 275 -4.94 -15.08 -17.66
CA GLY A 275 -4.61 -16.48 -17.41
C GLY A 275 -5.06 -16.99 -16.06
N LYS A 276 -4.54 -18.17 -15.69
CA LYS A 276 -4.79 -18.79 -14.38
C LYS A 276 -3.66 -18.47 -13.43
N TYR A 277 -4.02 -17.98 -12.26
CA TYR A 277 -3.11 -17.60 -11.18
C TYR A 277 -3.64 -18.11 -9.84
N SER A 278 -3.02 -17.68 -8.76
CA SER A 278 -3.49 -17.96 -7.40
C SER A 278 -3.33 -16.75 -6.49
N ILE A 279 -4.15 -16.70 -5.44
CA ILE A 279 -4.00 -15.82 -4.29
C ILE A 279 -4.14 -16.68 -3.03
N ALA A 280 -3.14 -16.66 -2.16
CA ALA A 280 -3.10 -17.48 -0.94
C ALA A 280 -3.46 -18.97 -1.18
N GLY A 281 -2.96 -19.53 -2.28
CA GLY A 281 -3.20 -20.92 -2.66
C GLY A 281 -4.57 -21.19 -3.31
N GLN A 282 -5.44 -20.19 -3.44
CA GLN A 282 -6.73 -20.32 -4.13
C GLN A 282 -6.58 -19.98 -5.63
N GLY A 283 -7.14 -20.82 -6.50
CA GLY A 283 -7.11 -20.60 -7.95
C GLY A 283 -7.98 -19.40 -8.35
N VAL A 284 -7.41 -18.53 -9.19
CA VAL A 284 -8.05 -17.32 -9.72
C VAL A 284 -7.86 -17.29 -11.24
N GLN A 285 -8.89 -16.85 -11.96
CA GLN A 285 -8.83 -16.60 -13.40
C GLN A 285 -8.77 -15.09 -13.65
N VAL A 286 -7.72 -14.61 -14.33
CA VAL A 286 -7.66 -13.24 -14.83
C VAL A 286 -8.24 -13.18 -16.23
N ILE A 287 -9.24 -12.32 -16.45
CA ILE A 287 -9.92 -12.06 -17.71
C ILE A 287 -10.15 -10.56 -17.84
N ASP A 288 -9.67 -9.94 -18.91
CA ASP A 288 -9.76 -8.50 -19.14
C ASP A 288 -9.27 -7.68 -17.92
N GLY A 289 -8.17 -8.14 -17.30
CA GLY A 289 -7.59 -7.53 -16.12
C GLY A 289 -8.36 -7.75 -14.80
N ARG A 290 -9.45 -8.54 -14.82
CA ARG A 290 -10.25 -8.87 -13.62
C ARG A 290 -9.80 -10.20 -13.05
N ALA A 291 -9.35 -10.19 -11.81
CA ALA A 291 -9.01 -11.40 -11.08
C ALA A 291 -10.27 -11.98 -10.41
N LEU A 292 -10.76 -13.13 -10.89
CA LEU A 292 -12.03 -13.73 -10.48
C LEU A 292 -11.81 -15.11 -9.85
N THR A 293 -12.45 -15.33 -8.71
CA THR A 293 -12.60 -16.66 -8.13
C THR A 293 -13.53 -17.54 -8.97
N PRO A 294 -13.57 -18.87 -8.77
CA PRO A 294 -14.47 -19.76 -9.52
C PRO A 294 -15.96 -19.42 -9.38
N ASP A 295 -16.38 -18.79 -8.30
CA ASP A 295 -17.73 -18.30 -8.06
C ASP A 295 -17.98 -16.86 -8.55
N GLY A 296 -16.99 -16.26 -9.22
CA GLY A 296 -17.10 -14.97 -9.91
C GLY A 296 -16.89 -13.74 -9.02
N ALA A 297 -16.43 -13.90 -7.78
CA ALA A 297 -16.04 -12.78 -6.92
C ALA A 297 -14.65 -12.24 -7.31
N LEU A 298 -14.41 -10.94 -7.10
CA LEU A 298 -13.08 -10.36 -7.23
C LEU A 298 -12.16 -10.89 -6.11
N ALA A 299 -10.89 -11.15 -6.45
CA ALA A 299 -9.88 -11.70 -5.55
C ALA A 299 -8.53 -11.02 -5.81
N GLY A 300 -8.30 -9.90 -5.13
CA GLY A 300 -7.21 -9.00 -5.45
C GLY A 300 -7.35 -8.34 -6.80
N SER A 301 -6.36 -7.60 -7.24
CA SER A 301 -6.36 -6.85 -8.48
C SER A 301 -5.17 -7.18 -9.39
N THR A 302 -5.17 -6.63 -10.60
CA THR A 302 -4.00 -6.55 -11.49
C THR A 302 -3.50 -5.11 -11.64
N LEU A 303 -3.97 -4.21 -10.76
CA LEU A 303 -3.69 -2.78 -10.78
C LEU A 303 -2.21 -2.50 -10.49
N ASP A 304 -1.64 -1.50 -11.16
CA ASP A 304 -0.39 -0.87 -10.78
C ASP A 304 -0.63 0.52 -10.14
N MET A 305 0.33 0.98 -9.33
CA MET A 305 0.16 2.21 -8.53
C MET A 305 0.06 3.46 -9.41
N LEU A 306 0.77 3.52 -10.54
CA LEU A 306 0.67 4.66 -11.46
C LEU A 306 -0.72 4.75 -12.09
N THR A 307 -1.29 3.62 -12.46
CA THR A 307 -2.67 3.54 -12.96
C THR A 307 -3.68 3.94 -11.88
N ALA A 308 -3.50 3.48 -10.63
CA ALA A 308 -4.32 3.90 -9.49
C ALA A 308 -4.29 5.43 -9.31
N MET A 309 -3.10 6.03 -9.35
CA MET A 309 -2.91 7.48 -9.26
C MET A 309 -3.60 8.24 -10.41
N LYS A 310 -3.45 7.79 -11.65
CA LYS A 310 -4.11 8.38 -12.81
C LYS A 310 -5.65 8.26 -12.73
N ASN A 311 -6.14 7.11 -12.29
CA ASN A 311 -7.57 6.86 -12.08
C ASN A 311 -8.14 7.78 -10.99
N LEU A 312 -7.42 7.98 -9.87
CA LEU A 312 -7.83 8.91 -8.83
C LEU A 312 -8.05 10.31 -9.41
N MET A 313 -7.07 10.83 -10.16
CA MET A 313 -7.18 12.13 -10.81
C MET A 313 -8.39 12.19 -11.76
N LYS A 314 -8.57 11.16 -12.58
CA LYS A 314 -9.66 11.06 -13.56
C LYS A 314 -11.04 11.01 -12.91
N PHE A 315 -11.20 10.24 -11.82
CA PHE A 315 -12.50 10.00 -11.18
C PHE A 315 -12.91 11.11 -10.23
N THR A 316 -11.94 11.84 -9.66
CA THR A 316 -12.21 12.80 -8.57
C THR A 316 -11.90 14.25 -8.94
N GLY A 317 -11.10 14.48 -9.98
CA GLY A 317 -10.53 15.80 -10.27
C GLY A 317 -9.38 16.19 -9.33
N ALA A 318 -8.83 15.25 -8.55
CA ALA A 318 -7.65 15.48 -7.72
C ALA A 318 -6.48 16.02 -8.55
N THR A 319 -5.72 16.96 -7.99
CA THR A 319 -4.50 17.45 -8.64
C THR A 319 -3.43 16.37 -8.69
N LEU A 320 -2.44 16.49 -9.58
CA LEU A 320 -1.28 15.59 -9.59
C LEU A 320 -0.61 15.55 -8.21
N GLY A 321 -0.43 16.73 -7.59
CA GLY A 321 0.20 16.82 -6.27
C GLY A 321 -0.55 16.07 -5.17
N ASP A 322 -1.89 16.13 -5.17
CA ASP A 322 -2.72 15.38 -4.22
C ASP A 322 -2.68 13.88 -4.50
N ALA A 323 -2.72 13.48 -5.79
CA ALA A 323 -2.65 12.07 -6.16
C ALA A 323 -1.30 11.43 -5.83
N VAL A 324 -0.20 12.18 -5.97
CA VAL A 324 1.13 11.76 -5.50
C VAL A 324 1.13 11.56 -3.99
N ALA A 325 0.56 12.49 -3.22
CA ALA A 325 0.47 12.32 -1.76
C ALA A 325 -0.27 11.03 -1.37
N CYS A 326 -1.38 10.72 -2.06
CA CYS A 326 -2.18 9.51 -1.81
C CYS A 326 -1.41 8.20 -2.12
N ALA A 327 -0.41 8.25 -3.00
CA ALA A 327 0.41 7.09 -3.39
C ALA A 327 1.78 7.02 -2.68
N THR A 328 2.16 8.04 -1.89
CA THR A 328 3.51 8.15 -1.32
C THR A 328 3.49 8.57 0.14
N LYS A 329 3.19 9.83 0.44
CA LYS A 329 3.20 10.43 1.78
C LYS A 329 2.17 9.76 2.70
N ASN A 330 0.92 9.69 2.27
CA ASN A 330 -0.17 9.20 3.10
C ASN A 330 0.02 7.74 3.55
N PRO A 331 0.33 6.77 2.65
CA PRO A 331 0.63 5.41 3.08
C PRO A 331 1.86 5.35 3.99
N ALA A 332 2.92 6.13 3.72
CA ALA A 332 4.12 6.16 4.57
C ALA A 332 3.83 6.71 5.98
N GLU A 333 3.00 7.74 6.12
CA GLU A 333 2.53 8.27 7.41
C GLU A 333 1.62 7.27 8.13
N MET A 334 0.75 6.59 7.39
CA MET A 334 -0.16 5.59 7.95
C MET A 334 0.61 4.47 8.63
N VAL A 335 1.63 3.92 7.98
CA VAL A 335 2.40 2.79 8.52
C VAL A 335 3.66 3.20 9.29
N GLY A 336 3.91 4.49 9.47
CA GLY A 336 4.96 5.01 10.35
C GLY A 336 6.38 5.01 9.75
N ILE A 337 6.53 4.96 8.42
CA ILE A 337 7.84 5.01 7.74
C ILE A 337 8.13 6.37 7.07
N TYR A 338 7.29 7.38 7.28
CA TYR A 338 7.44 8.68 6.63
C TYR A 338 8.76 9.40 6.95
N ASN A 339 9.38 9.09 8.06
CA ASN A 339 10.72 9.59 8.41
C ASN A 339 11.84 9.08 7.49
N LYS A 340 11.60 8.01 6.72
CA LYS A 340 12.55 7.39 5.80
C LYS A 340 12.22 7.64 4.33
N VAL A 341 10.93 7.54 3.96
CA VAL A 341 10.43 7.56 2.57
C VAL A 341 9.11 8.36 2.47
N GLY A 342 8.50 8.44 1.27
CA GLY A 342 7.20 9.09 1.06
C GLY A 342 7.26 10.59 0.75
N SER A 343 8.45 11.19 0.79
CA SER A 343 8.73 12.55 0.27
C SER A 343 10.18 12.67 -0.17
N VAL A 344 10.47 13.69 -0.97
CA VAL A 344 11.84 14.04 -1.37
C VAL A 344 12.30 15.14 -0.42
N GLU A 345 13.01 14.76 0.63
CA GLU A 345 13.52 15.67 1.66
C GLU A 345 14.93 15.25 2.10
N VAL A 346 15.75 16.23 2.46
CA VAL A 346 17.13 15.98 2.92
C VAL A 346 17.14 15.03 4.12
N GLY A 347 18.02 14.03 4.06
CA GLY A 347 18.19 12.99 5.07
C GLY A 347 17.32 11.72 4.83
N LYS A 348 16.38 11.74 3.90
CA LYS A 348 15.59 10.56 3.53
C LYS A 348 16.30 9.70 2.48
N VAL A 349 15.87 8.45 2.38
CA VAL A 349 16.32 7.52 1.34
C VAL A 349 15.95 8.08 -0.03
N ALA A 350 16.88 8.03 -0.97
CA ALA A 350 16.69 8.51 -2.34
C ALA A 350 15.86 7.50 -3.15
N ASN A 351 14.57 7.42 -2.81
CA ASN A 351 13.54 6.65 -3.49
C ASN A 351 12.60 7.60 -4.22
N MET A 352 12.71 7.66 -5.56
CA MET A 352 12.02 8.65 -6.38
C MET A 352 11.62 8.08 -7.73
N VAL A 353 10.62 8.68 -8.34
CA VAL A 353 10.17 8.38 -9.71
C VAL A 353 10.23 9.65 -10.56
N VAL A 354 10.78 9.52 -11.75
CA VAL A 354 10.74 10.55 -12.76
C VAL A 354 9.58 10.28 -13.72
N LEU A 355 8.63 11.20 -13.80
CA LEU A 355 7.51 11.14 -14.73
C LEU A 355 7.67 12.21 -15.81
N ASP A 356 7.35 11.86 -17.07
CA ASP A 356 7.21 12.85 -18.12
C ASP A 356 5.90 13.65 -18.00
N LYS A 357 5.63 14.54 -18.94
CA LYS A 357 4.43 15.41 -18.95
C LYS A 357 3.14 14.63 -19.20
N GLU A 358 3.22 13.46 -19.81
CA GLU A 358 2.15 12.50 -20.05
C GLU A 358 1.96 11.53 -18.85
N LEU A 359 2.73 11.76 -17.78
CA LEU A 359 2.77 10.93 -16.57
C LEU A 359 3.18 9.47 -16.87
N CYS A 360 4.15 9.28 -17.77
CA CYS A 360 4.80 7.99 -17.98
C CYS A 360 6.11 7.93 -17.18
N ILE A 361 6.43 6.78 -16.60
CA ILE A 361 7.70 6.58 -15.89
C ILE A 361 8.85 6.62 -16.90
N LYS A 362 9.80 7.51 -16.67
CA LYS A 362 11.04 7.64 -17.44
C LYS A 362 12.19 6.90 -16.78
N SER A 363 12.26 6.98 -15.48
CA SER A 363 13.24 6.26 -14.66
C SER A 363 12.75 6.18 -13.21
N VAL A 364 13.29 5.23 -12.50
CA VAL A 364 13.09 5.06 -11.06
C VAL A 364 14.45 5.18 -10.39
N ILE A 365 14.50 5.90 -9.28
CA ILE A 365 15.67 5.96 -8.41
C ILE A 365 15.29 5.19 -7.15
N CYS A 366 16.04 4.13 -6.85
CA CYS A 366 15.85 3.31 -5.68
C CYS A 366 17.15 3.23 -4.90
N THR A 367 17.14 3.65 -3.63
CA THR A 367 18.34 3.76 -2.80
C THR A 367 19.49 4.51 -3.49
N GLY A 368 19.13 5.52 -4.30
CA GLY A 368 20.08 6.36 -5.06
C GLY A 368 20.56 5.77 -6.38
N GLU A 369 20.23 4.55 -6.71
CA GLU A 369 20.52 3.93 -8.01
C GLU A 369 19.40 4.22 -9.01
N VAL A 370 19.78 4.56 -10.24
CA VAL A 370 18.84 4.83 -11.34
C VAL A 370 18.61 3.54 -12.13
N ILE A 371 17.36 3.15 -12.21
CA ILE A 371 16.86 1.92 -12.84
C ILE A 371 16.09 2.26 -14.12
#